data_1698fc92262f8c4fb82ecdb0a0fcba6a
#
_entry.id   1698fc92262f8c4fb82ecdb0a0fcba6a
#
_cell.length_a   1.000
_cell.length_b   1.000
_cell.length_c   1.000
_cell.angle_alpha   90.00
_cell.angle_beta   90.00
_cell.angle_gamma   90.00
#
_symmetry.space_group_name_H-M   'P 1'
#
loop_
_entity.id
_entity.type
_entity.pdbx_description
1 polymer ?
#
loop_
_entity_poly.entity_id
_entity_poly.type
_entity_poly.pdbx_seq_one_letter_code
_entity_poly.pdbx_strand_id
1 'polypeptide(L)'
;HASLAPSEMCIRDRSGIDNNYTPLIIKPSTIKGINYQMEVASAQVKSAILLASLFSKEATTLTEIDVSRNHTETLFEHFNIPISIQGNTIQTIPYAIERIQPRDFHVPGDISSAAFFIVAALITPGSDITIHNVGINPTRSGIIDIVKQMGGNIELSNVSKGAEPTASIHVTYTPNLNAVTIKGDLVPRAIDELPVIALLCTQASNSCIIKDAEELKVKETNRIDTTADMLNLLGFNLQPTHDGLIIHPSEFRSNATVDSQTDHRIGMMLAVASLLSSE
;
A
#
# COMPACT_ATOMS: atom_id res chain seq x y z
N HIS A 1 -3.60 -16.72 -0.39
CA HIS A 1 -3.37 -17.35 -1.69
C HIS A 1 -3.14 -16.25 -2.71
N ALA A 2 -1.88 -15.91 -2.99
CA ALA A 2 -1.58 -15.08 -4.15
C ALA A 2 -2.09 -15.85 -5.37
N SER A 3 -3.13 -15.32 -6.00
CA SER A 3 -3.67 -15.93 -7.21
C SER A 3 -2.55 -16.07 -8.23
N LEU A 4 -2.40 -17.26 -8.75
CA LEU A 4 -1.40 -17.63 -9.75
C LEU A 4 -1.83 -17.26 -11.18
N ALA A 5 -2.70 -16.25 -11.31
CA ALA A 5 -3.23 -15.77 -12.56
C ALA A 5 -2.18 -15.46 -13.63
N PRO A 6 -0.99 -14.86 -13.33
CA PRO A 6 0.06 -14.72 -14.33
C PRO A 6 0.50 -16.04 -14.93
N SER A 7 0.30 -17.14 -14.23
CA SER A 7 0.68 -18.45 -14.71
C SER A 7 -0.24 -19.01 -15.78
N GLU A 8 -1.48 -18.61 -15.82
CA GLU A 8 -2.42 -19.05 -16.87
C GLU A 8 -2.15 -18.36 -18.21
N MET A 9 -1.68 -17.13 -18.18
CA MET A 9 -1.27 -16.37 -19.36
C MET A 9 -0.09 -16.98 -20.09
N CYS A 10 0.92 -17.40 -19.32
CA CYS A 10 2.23 -17.75 -19.85
C CYS A 10 2.51 -19.25 -19.84
N ILE A 11 1.77 -20.03 -19.07
CA ILE A 11 2.31 -21.32 -18.66
C ILE A 11 1.19 -22.33 -18.45
N ARG A 12 0.92 -23.10 -19.45
CA ARG A 12 0.26 -24.40 -19.26
C ARG A 12 1.18 -25.44 -18.58
N ASP A 13 2.48 -25.20 -18.57
CA ASP A 13 3.52 -26.14 -18.15
C ASP A 13 4.37 -25.59 -17.02
N ARG A 14 3.76 -25.28 -15.89
CA ARG A 14 4.50 -25.07 -14.65
C ARG A 14 4.38 -26.28 -13.75
N SER A 15 5.42 -26.57 -13.02
CA SER A 15 5.39 -27.48 -11.89
C SER A 15 5.94 -26.79 -10.66
N GLY A 16 5.36 -27.10 -9.52
CA GLY A 16 5.79 -26.63 -8.22
C GLY A 16 5.39 -27.65 -7.16
N ILE A 17 5.74 -27.44 -5.92
CA ILE A 17 5.27 -28.29 -4.81
C ILE A 17 3.75 -28.07 -4.71
N ASP A 18 2.98 -29.14 -4.87
CA ASP A 18 1.50 -29.14 -4.88
C ASP A 18 0.90 -28.14 -5.89
N ASN A 19 1.63 -27.82 -6.95
CA ASN A 19 1.30 -26.82 -7.99
C ASN A 19 1.09 -25.38 -7.48
N ASN A 20 1.31 -25.10 -6.19
CA ASN A 20 1.02 -23.81 -5.56
C ASN A 20 2.22 -23.17 -4.84
N TYR A 21 3.27 -23.92 -4.58
CA TYR A 21 4.41 -23.46 -3.78
C TYR A 21 5.72 -23.48 -4.58
N THR A 22 6.65 -22.65 -4.16
CA THR A 22 8.02 -22.65 -4.70
C THR A 22 8.79 -23.92 -4.29
N PRO A 23 9.80 -24.35 -5.11
CA PRO A 23 10.26 -23.72 -6.35
C PRO A 23 9.29 -23.91 -7.50
N LEU A 24 9.16 -22.85 -8.35
CA LEU A 24 8.37 -22.91 -9.56
C LEU A 24 9.29 -23.16 -10.77
N ILE A 25 8.96 -24.13 -11.59
CA ILE A 25 9.64 -24.40 -12.86
C ILE A 25 8.78 -23.83 -13.99
N ILE A 26 9.33 -22.84 -14.70
CA ILE A 26 8.67 -22.15 -15.82
C ILE A 26 9.36 -22.58 -17.10
N LYS A 27 8.62 -23.19 -18.03
CA LYS A 27 9.16 -23.54 -19.34
C LYS A 27 8.93 -22.41 -20.34
N PRO A 28 9.89 -22.12 -21.23
CA PRO A 28 9.69 -21.15 -22.30
C PRO A 28 8.44 -21.48 -23.13
N SER A 29 7.60 -20.51 -23.38
CA SER A 29 6.42 -20.64 -24.21
C SER A 29 6.11 -19.34 -24.96
N THR A 30 5.32 -19.43 -26.03
CA THR A 30 4.81 -18.24 -26.72
C THR A 30 3.66 -17.65 -25.91
N ILE A 31 3.82 -16.39 -25.51
CA ILE A 31 2.79 -15.65 -24.78
C ILE A 31 1.69 -15.24 -25.77
N LYS A 32 0.45 -15.51 -25.38
CA LYS A 32 -0.75 -15.12 -26.13
C LYS A 32 -1.49 -14.03 -25.36
N GLY A 33 -2.22 -13.19 -26.09
CA GLY A 33 -3.19 -12.28 -25.47
C GLY A 33 -4.33 -13.03 -24.79
N ILE A 34 -4.83 -12.47 -23.71
CA ILE A 34 -5.95 -13.04 -22.95
C ILE A 34 -7.00 -11.99 -22.61
N ASN A 35 -8.19 -12.46 -22.35
CA ASN A 35 -9.23 -11.76 -21.61
C ASN A 35 -9.24 -12.32 -20.19
N TYR A 36 -8.83 -11.54 -19.23
CA TYR A 36 -8.71 -12.00 -17.85
C TYR A 36 -9.51 -11.10 -16.90
N GLN A 37 -10.40 -11.70 -16.13
CA GLN A 37 -11.08 -11.03 -15.04
C GLN A 37 -10.38 -11.38 -13.73
N MET A 38 -9.92 -10.37 -13.03
CA MET A 38 -9.21 -10.55 -11.76
C MET A 38 -10.22 -11.00 -10.68
N GLU A 39 -9.80 -11.98 -9.89
CA GLU A 39 -10.60 -12.47 -8.77
C GLU A 39 -10.32 -11.68 -7.48
N VAL A 40 -9.21 -10.95 -7.44
CA VAL A 40 -8.77 -10.13 -6.31
C VAL A 40 -8.16 -8.81 -6.81
N ALA A 41 -8.32 -7.74 -6.05
CA ALA A 41 -7.73 -6.42 -6.35
C ALA A 41 -6.23 -6.41 -6.02
N SER A 42 -5.42 -7.02 -6.88
CA SER A 42 -3.95 -7.12 -6.69
C SER A 42 -3.18 -6.38 -7.78
N ALA A 43 -2.54 -5.28 -7.41
CA ALA A 43 -1.65 -4.56 -8.31
C ALA A 43 -0.46 -5.41 -8.79
N GLN A 44 0.00 -6.38 -8.00
CA GLN A 44 1.09 -7.27 -8.38
C GLN A 44 0.66 -8.23 -9.50
N VAL A 45 -0.53 -8.83 -9.38
CA VAL A 45 -1.09 -9.69 -10.43
C VAL A 45 -1.33 -8.88 -11.70
N LYS A 46 -1.95 -7.70 -11.58
CA LYS A 46 -2.15 -6.77 -12.69
C LYS A 46 -0.83 -6.44 -13.40
N SER A 47 0.18 -6.00 -12.65
CA SER A 47 1.49 -5.64 -13.20
C SER A 47 2.15 -6.81 -13.91
N ALA A 48 2.08 -8.02 -13.35
CA ALA A 48 2.65 -9.21 -13.97
C ALA A 48 1.98 -9.52 -15.32
N ILE A 49 0.65 -9.40 -15.42
CA ILE A 49 -0.10 -9.61 -16.65
C ILE A 49 0.24 -8.53 -17.69
N LEU A 50 0.25 -7.24 -17.28
CA LEU A 50 0.58 -6.14 -18.19
C LEU A 50 2.01 -6.24 -18.73
N LEU A 51 3.00 -6.54 -17.88
CA LEU A 51 4.38 -6.75 -18.32
C LEU A 51 4.52 -7.98 -19.24
N ALA A 52 3.84 -9.08 -18.94
CA ALA A 52 3.83 -10.25 -19.81
C ALA A 52 3.19 -9.94 -21.18
N SER A 53 2.18 -9.08 -21.22
CA SER A 53 1.50 -8.70 -22.47
C SER A 53 2.42 -8.02 -23.48
N LEU A 54 3.54 -7.43 -23.05
CA LEU A 54 4.55 -6.83 -23.94
C LEU A 54 5.20 -7.88 -24.87
N PHE A 55 5.16 -9.16 -24.50
CA PHE A 55 5.72 -10.26 -25.29
C PHE A 55 4.65 -10.97 -26.11
N SER A 56 3.40 -10.54 -26.03
CA SER A 56 2.30 -11.11 -26.80
C SER A 56 2.18 -10.48 -28.20
N LYS A 57 1.76 -11.29 -29.17
CA LYS A 57 1.39 -10.83 -30.52
C LYS A 57 -0.11 -10.53 -30.63
N GLU A 58 -0.85 -10.69 -29.54
CA GLU A 58 -2.31 -10.51 -29.47
C GLU A 58 -2.63 -9.49 -28.38
N ALA A 59 -3.79 -8.84 -28.48
CA ALA A 59 -4.25 -7.91 -27.46
C ALA A 59 -4.55 -8.66 -26.14
N THR A 60 -4.28 -8.01 -25.01
CA THR A 60 -4.65 -8.49 -23.68
C THR A 60 -5.63 -7.51 -23.06
N THR A 61 -6.74 -8.04 -22.56
CA THR A 61 -7.73 -7.27 -21.81
C THR A 61 -7.79 -7.80 -20.38
N LEU A 62 -7.66 -6.90 -19.43
CA LEU A 62 -7.72 -7.20 -18.00
C LEU A 62 -8.84 -6.38 -17.38
N THR A 63 -9.70 -7.02 -16.59
CA THR A 63 -10.74 -6.34 -15.82
C THR A 63 -10.49 -6.53 -14.34
N GLU A 64 -10.31 -5.43 -13.61
CA GLU A 64 -10.15 -5.43 -12.16
C GLU A 64 -11.52 -5.52 -11.48
N ILE A 65 -11.59 -6.18 -10.33
CA ILE A 65 -12.79 -6.20 -9.49
C ILE A 65 -12.96 -4.85 -8.78
N ASP A 66 -11.85 -4.30 -8.28
CA ASP A 66 -11.71 -2.96 -7.71
C ASP A 66 -10.40 -2.33 -8.19
N VAL A 67 -10.37 -1.00 -8.31
CA VAL A 67 -9.18 -0.28 -8.79
C VAL A 67 -8.03 -0.49 -7.81
N SER A 68 -6.96 -1.11 -8.30
CA SER A 68 -5.71 -1.27 -7.57
C SER A 68 -4.68 -0.21 -7.98
N ARG A 69 -3.48 -0.23 -7.37
CA ARG A 69 -2.37 0.69 -7.70
C ARG A 69 -2.07 0.65 -9.19
N ASN A 70 -1.90 1.83 -9.80
CA ASN A 70 -1.78 2.00 -11.27
C ASN A 70 -0.38 2.36 -11.77
N HIS A 71 0.66 2.02 -11.02
CA HIS A 71 2.04 2.40 -11.37
C HIS A 71 2.49 1.83 -12.72
N THR A 72 2.08 0.59 -13.07
CA THR A 72 2.45 -0.04 -14.34
C THR A 72 1.79 0.68 -15.51
N GLU A 73 0.52 1.05 -15.38
CA GLU A 73 -0.21 1.82 -16.38
C GLU A 73 0.45 3.18 -16.60
N THR A 74 0.76 3.88 -15.52
CA THR A 74 1.46 5.18 -15.55
C THR A 74 2.83 5.07 -16.24
N LEU A 75 3.59 3.99 -15.96
CA LEU A 75 4.86 3.73 -16.63
C LEU A 75 4.66 3.41 -18.11
N PHE A 76 3.65 2.63 -18.49
CA PHE A 76 3.34 2.34 -19.90
C PHE A 76 3.06 3.63 -20.67
N GLU A 77 2.23 4.52 -20.11
CA GLU A 77 1.97 5.84 -20.70
C GLU A 77 3.26 6.67 -20.82
N HIS A 78 4.09 6.69 -19.76
CA HIS A 78 5.36 7.44 -19.77
C HIS A 78 6.31 6.96 -20.87
N PHE A 79 6.40 5.65 -21.09
CA PHE A 79 7.24 5.08 -22.16
C PHE A 79 6.55 5.00 -23.52
N ASN A 80 5.36 5.60 -23.68
CA ASN A 80 4.51 5.53 -24.87
C ASN A 80 4.20 4.09 -25.31
N ILE A 81 4.05 3.19 -24.37
CA ILE A 81 3.56 1.84 -24.61
C ILE A 81 2.03 1.93 -24.72
N PRO A 82 1.43 1.47 -25.82
CA PRO A 82 -0.01 1.61 -26.01
C PRO A 82 -0.81 0.88 -24.96
N ILE A 83 -1.60 1.63 -24.20
CA ILE A 83 -2.51 1.12 -23.17
C ILE A 83 -3.81 1.93 -23.23
N SER A 84 -4.93 1.30 -23.01
CA SER A 84 -6.25 1.92 -22.92
C SER A 84 -6.90 1.54 -21.61
N ILE A 85 -7.40 2.52 -20.87
CA ILE A 85 -8.04 2.32 -19.56
C ILE A 85 -9.46 2.87 -19.65
N GLN A 86 -10.46 2.02 -19.38
CA GLN A 86 -11.87 2.38 -19.36
C GLN A 86 -12.54 1.81 -18.12
N GLY A 87 -12.70 2.66 -17.09
CA GLY A 87 -13.14 2.22 -15.76
C GLY A 87 -12.17 1.18 -15.18
N ASN A 88 -12.68 0.00 -14.87
CA ASN A 88 -11.88 -1.11 -14.33
C ASN A 88 -11.25 -1.99 -15.42
N THR A 89 -11.42 -1.66 -16.71
CA THR A 89 -10.91 -2.46 -17.82
C THR A 89 -9.67 -1.81 -18.41
N ILE A 90 -8.60 -2.58 -18.50
CA ILE A 90 -7.30 -2.18 -19.04
C ILE A 90 -7.01 -3.06 -20.24
N GLN A 91 -6.66 -2.45 -21.36
CA GLN A 91 -6.31 -3.15 -22.58
C GLN A 91 -4.94 -2.75 -23.08
N THR A 92 -4.10 -3.74 -23.40
CA THR A 92 -2.85 -3.57 -24.12
C THR A 92 -3.00 -4.15 -25.53
N ILE A 93 -2.32 -3.55 -26.49
CA ILE A 93 -2.22 -4.06 -27.85
C ILE A 93 -0.78 -4.52 -28.12
N PRO A 94 -0.56 -5.42 -29.12
CA PRO A 94 0.78 -5.84 -29.48
C PRO A 94 1.71 -4.66 -29.74
N TYR A 95 2.84 -4.63 -29.04
CA TYR A 95 3.83 -3.57 -29.17
C TYR A 95 5.25 -4.16 -29.18
N ALA A 96 6.05 -3.84 -30.18
CA ALA A 96 7.41 -4.35 -30.26
C ALA A 96 8.28 -3.67 -29.20
N ILE A 97 8.86 -4.45 -28.31
CA ILE A 97 9.70 -3.96 -27.19
C ILE A 97 10.86 -3.10 -27.71
N GLU A 98 11.39 -3.41 -28.88
CA GLU A 98 12.46 -2.66 -29.55
C GLU A 98 12.05 -1.23 -29.93
N ARG A 99 10.74 -0.91 -29.90
CA ARG A 99 10.23 0.43 -30.15
C ARG A 99 10.16 1.29 -28.89
N ILE A 100 10.35 0.70 -27.72
CA ILE A 100 10.35 1.45 -26.46
C ILE A 100 11.57 2.37 -26.48
N GLN A 101 11.31 3.69 -26.44
CA GLN A 101 12.37 4.67 -26.39
C GLN A 101 12.85 4.88 -24.96
N PRO A 102 14.16 4.91 -24.70
CA PRO A 102 14.68 5.28 -23.39
C PRO A 102 14.18 6.66 -22.97
N ARG A 103 13.76 6.78 -21.72
CA ARG A 103 13.35 8.05 -21.08
C ARG A 103 13.87 8.09 -19.67
N ASP A 104 14.22 9.28 -19.23
CA ASP A 104 14.57 9.49 -17.83
C ASP A 104 13.33 9.28 -16.95
N PHE A 105 13.54 8.56 -15.86
CA PHE A 105 12.53 8.33 -14.84
C PHE A 105 13.15 8.54 -13.46
N HIS A 106 12.57 9.47 -12.70
CA HIS A 106 12.95 9.68 -11.31
C HIS A 106 12.05 8.83 -10.41
N VAL A 107 12.63 7.85 -9.73
CA VAL A 107 11.91 7.02 -8.75
C VAL A 107 11.56 7.89 -7.55
N PRO A 108 10.27 8.06 -7.22
CA PRO A 108 9.86 8.83 -6.05
C PRO A 108 10.23 8.13 -4.75
N GLY A 109 10.33 8.91 -3.66
CA GLY A 109 10.35 8.35 -2.31
C GLY A 109 9.06 7.58 -2.01
N ASP A 110 9.17 6.48 -1.28
CA ASP A 110 8.05 5.62 -0.97
C ASP A 110 7.16 6.22 0.12
N ILE A 111 5.88 6.46 -0.19
CA ILE A 111 4.90 6.98 0.77
C ILE A 111 4.71 6.06 1.99
N SER A 112 4.86 4.75 1.82
CA SER A 112 4.77 3.81 2.94
C SER A 112 5.92 3.97 3.92
N SER A 113 7.13 4.28 3.42
CA SER A 113 8.27 4.61 4.27
C SER A 113 8.12 5.98 4.91
N ALA A 114 7.63 6.97 4.15
CA ALA A 114 7.35 8.32 4.66
C ALA A 114 6.27 8.31 5.76
N ALA A 115 5.32 7.39 5.71
CA ALA A 115 4.20 7.28 6.65
C ALA A 115 4.66 7.20 8.11
N PHE A 116 5.74 6.49 8.40
CA PHE A 116 6.26 6.37 9.75
C PHE A 116 6.79 7.71 10.28
N PHE A 117 7.46 8.49 9.45
CA PHE A 117 7.91 9.85 9.79
C PHE A 117 6.76 10.83 9.89
N ILE A 118 5.74 10.71 9.02
CA ILE A 118 4.52 11.51 9.08
C ILE A 118 3.84 11.29 10.43
N VAL A 119 3.60 10.04 10.82
CA VAL A 119 2.97 9.72 12.11
C VAL A 119 3.85 10.15 13.28
N ALA A 120 5.16 9.86 13.25
CA ALA A 120 6.09 10.28 14.28
C ALA A 120 6.03 11.80 14.51
N ALA A 121 6.01 12.61 13.46
CA ALA A 121 5.93 14.07 13.58
C ALA A 121 4.59 14.54 14.13
N LEU A 122 3.49 13.93 13.72
CA LEU A 122 2.14 14.29 14.19
C LEU A 122 1.97 14.07 15.70
N ILE A 123 2.59 13.01 16.26
CA ILE A 123 2.40 12.61 17.67
C ILE A 123 3.48 13.12 18.62
N THR A 124 4.61 13.60 18.11
CA THR A 124 5.75 14.02 18.96
C THR A 124 5.75 15.54 19.13
N PRO A 125 5.58 16.07 20.36
CA PRO A 125 5.56 17.51 20.62
C PRO A 125 6.82 18.22 20.09
N GLY A 126 6.62 19.36 19.42
CA GLY A 126 7.70 20.19 18.89
C GLY A 126 8.26 19.70 17.55
N SER A 127 7.74 18.63 16.98
CA SER A 127 8.16 18.16 15.66
C SER A 127 7.75 19.13 14.54
N ASP A 128 8.69 19.33 13.63
CA ASP A 128 8.54 20.10 12.39
C ASP A 128 9.47 19.48 11.34
N ILE A 129 8.94 18.73 10.39
CA ILE A 129 9.73 18.01 9.39
C ILE A 129 9.21 18.23 7.99
N THR A 130 10.10 18.20 7.00
CA THR A 130 9.75 18.15 5.59
C THR A 130 10.39 16.93 4.93
N ILE A 131 9.57 16.09 4.32
CA ILE A 131 10.01 14.90 3.59
C ILE A 131 9.90 15.21 2.10
N HIS A 132 11.04 15.21 1.41
CA HIS A 132 11.11 15.62 0.00
C HIS A 132 10.91 14.47 -0.97
N ASN A 133 10.40 14.79 -2.17
CA ASN A 133 10.27 13.87 -3.31
C ASN A 133 9.50 12.60 -3.00
N VAL A 134 8.44 12.69 -2.21
CA VAL A 134 7.58 11.56 -1.88
C VAL A 134 6.54 11.34 -2.97
N GLY A 135 6.35 10.09 -3.39
CA GLY A 135 5.29 9.71 -4.32
C GLY A 135 3.91 9.95 -3.71
N ILE A 136 3.07 10.68 -4.42
CA ILE A 136 1.70 11.00 -4.00
C ILE A 136 0.66 10.46 -4.99
N ASN A 137 0.94 9.34 -5.62
CA ASN A 137 -0.02 8.69 -6.50
C ASN A 137 -1.37 8.50 -5.77
N PRO A 138 -2.50 8.98 -6.35
CA PRO A 138 -3.81 8.92 -5.70
C PRO A 138 -4.24 7.52 -5.27
N THR A 139 -3.79 6.48 -5.98
CA THR A 139 -4.11 5.08 -5.63
C THR A 139 -3.31 4.55 -4.44
N ARG A 140 -2.40 5.36 -3.86
CA ARG A 140 -1.49 4.94 -2.80
C ARG A 140 -1.32 5.94 -1.65
N SER A 141 -1.82 7.15 -1.80
CA SER A 141 -1.62 8.24 -0.85
C SER A 141 -2.76 8.40 0.17
N GLY A 142 -3.47 7.31 0.50
CA GLY A 142 -4.61 7.33 1.43
C GLY A 142 -4.27 7.87 2.81
N ILE A 143 -3.03 7.67 3.28
CA ILE A 143 -2.58 8.24 4.57
C ILE A 143 -2.69 9.77 4.61
N ILE A 144 -2.42 10.47 3.51
CA ILE A 144 -2.53 11.92 3.44
C ILE A 144 -3.97 12.37 3.67
N ASP A 145 -4.92 11.67 3.05
CA ASP A 145 -6.35 11.97 3.21
C ASP A 145 -6.84 11.63 4.62
N ILE A 146 -6.37 10.53 5.19
CA ILE A 146 -6.69 10.13 6.56
C ILE A 146 -6.17 11.17 7.56
N VAL A 147 -4.91 11.58 7.44
CA VAL A 147 -4.32 12.61 8.32
C VAL A 147 -5.08 13.93 8.21
N LYS A 148 -5.47 14.36 7.01
CA LYS A 148 -6.30 15.56 6.81
C LYS A 148 -7.68 15.43 7.46
N GLN A 149 -8.35 14.26 7.34
CA GLN A 149 -9.63 14.01 8.00
C GLN A 149 -9.50 14.05 9.53
N MET A 150 -8.37 13.58 10.05
CA MET A 150 -8.05 13.68 11.48
C MET A 150 -7.69 15.11 11.91
N GLY A 151 -7.61 16.08 11.00
CA GLY A 151 -7.19 17.45 11.30
C GLY A 151 -5.69 17.59 11.58
N GLY A 152 -4.90 16.63 11.14
CA GLY A 152 -3.44 16.65 11.27
C GLY A 152 -2.80 17.76 10.44
N ASN A 153 -1.77 18.39 10.98
CA ASN A 153 -1.00 19.44 10.31
C ASN A 153 -0.08 18.83 9.23
N ILE A 154 -0.60 18.70 8.03
CA ILE A 154 0.11 18.16 6.86
C ILE A 154 -0.11 19.06 5.64
N GLU A 155 0.96 19.46 5.00
CA GLU A 155 0.94 20.31 3.81
C GLU A 155 1.77 19.71 2.69
N LEU A 156 1.29 19.86 1.45
CA LEU A 156 2.00 19.43 0.25
C LEU A 156 2.54 20.65 -0.49
N SER A 157 3.81 20.61 -0.83
CA SER A 157 4.48 21.63 -1.64
C SER A 157 5.33 20.99 -2.73
N ASN A 158 5.82 21.79 -3.67
CA ASN A 158 6.66 21.32 -4.78
C ASN A 158 6.04 20.13 -5.54
N VAL A 159 4.72 20.19 -5.77
CA VAL A 159 4.00 19.11 -6.46
C VAL A 159 4.46 19.03 -7.91
N SER A 160 4.99 17.87 -8.29
CA SER A 160 5.35 17.52 -9.66
C SER A 160 4.31 16.59 -10.28
N LYS A 161 3.97 16.81 -11.53
CA LYS A 161 3.08 15.96 -12.35
C LYS A 161 3.87 15.12 -13.36
N GLY A 162 5.04 14.62 -12.97
CA GLY A 162 5.83 13.71 -13.80
C GLY A 162 5.10 12.37 -14.07
N ALA A 163 5.83 11.38 -14.57
CA ALA A 163 5.30 10.02 -14.78
C ALA A 163 4.64 9.47 -13.50
N GLU A 164 5.29 9.63 -12.35
CA GLU A 164 4.68 9.47 -11.04
C GLU A 164 4.59 10.84 -10.36
N PRO A 165 3.43 11.22 -9.81
CA PRO A 165 3.30 12.48 -9.10
C PRO A 165 4.07 12.44 -7.78
N THR A 166 4.81 13.52 -7.48
CA THR A 166 5.59 13.66 -6.25
C THR A 166 5.31 14.99 -5.56
N ALA A 167 5.57 15.04 -4.26
CA ALA A 167 5.53 16.28 -3.48
C ALA A 167 6.60 16.28 -2.38
N SER A 168 6.84 17.47 -1.84
CA SER A 168 7.41 17.63 -0.50
C SER A 168 6.26 17.64 0.51
N ILE A 169 6.33 16.79 1.53
CA ILE A 169 5.32 16.66 2.58
C ILE A 169 5.88 17.34 3.84
N HIS A 170 5.26 18.43 4.25
CA HIS A 170 5.58 19.13 5.49
C HIS A 170 4.58 18.70 6.57
N VAL A 171 5.09 18.31 7.73
CA VAL A 171 4.28 17.80 8.85
C VAL A 171 4.77 18.43 10.15
N THR A 172 3.83 18.91 10.97
CA THR A 172 4.12 19.42 12.30
C THR A 172 3.26 18.72 13.36
N TYR A 173 3.70 18.75 14.59
CA TYR A 173 2.95 18.19 15.72
C TYR A 173 1.51 18.68 15.76
N THR A 174 0.58 17.75 16.01
CA THR A 174 -0.85 18.03 16.12
C THR A 174 -1.41 17.50 17.44
N PRO A 175 -1.66 18.35 18.45
CA PRO A 175 -2.06 17.91 19.78
C PRO A 175 -3.49 17.36 19.85
N ASN A 176 -4.36 17.76 18.92
CA ASN A 176 -5.77 17.41 18.94
C ASN A 176 -6.19 16.80 17.60
N LEU A 177 -6.09 15.49 17.50
CA LEU A 177 -6.53 14.73 16.34
C LEU A 177 -7.99 14.31 16.48
N ASN A 178 -8.77 14.49 15.42
CA ASN A 178 -10.15 14.01 15.36
C ASN A 178 -10.20 12.51 15.12
N ALA A 179 -11.25 11.88 15.63
CA ALA A 179 -11.53 10.48 15.30
C ALA A 179 -11.95 10.32 13.85
N VAL A 180 -11.62 9.17 13.26
CA VAL A 180 -11.90 8.84 11.85
C VAL A 180 -12.44 7.42 11.73
N THR A 181 -13.29 7.18 10.72
CA THR A 181 -13.64 5.84 10.26
C THR A 181 -13.00 5.60 8.89
N ILE A 182 -12.05 4.68 8.85
CA ILE A 182 -11.32 4.27 7.64
C ILE A 182 -12.02 3.06 7.06
N LYS A 183 -12.55 3.19 5.84
CA LYS A 183 -13.34 2.15 5.16
C LYS A 183 -13.38 2.36 3.66
N GLY A 184 -13.86 1.33 2.93
CA GLY A 184 -14.09 1.40 1.49
C GLY A 184 -12.81 1.79 0.74
N ASP A 185 -12.90 2.74 -0.19
CA ASP A 185 -11.80 3.15 -1.08
C ASP A 185 -10.54 3.67 -0.38
N LEU A 186 -10.62 4.10 0.88
CA LEU A 186 -9.44 4.51 1.65
C LEU A 186 -8.56 3.32 2.04
N VAL A 187 -9.15 2.14 2.24
CA VAL A 187 -8.43 0.96 2.73
C VAL A 187 -7.37 0.49 1.74
N PRO A 188 -7.66 0.17 0.46
CA PRO A 188 -6.64 -0.26 -0.48
C PRO A 188 -5.57 0.82 -0.73
N ARG A 189 -5.92 2.11 -0.59
CA ARG A 189 -5.01 3.25 -0.77
C ARG A 189 -4.05 3.48 0.40
N ALA A 190 -4.31 2.87 1.56
CA ALA A 190 -3.52 2.99 2.78
C ALA A 190 -3.26 1.62 3.44
N ILE A 191 -3.50 0.51 2.76
CA ILE A 191 -3.47 -0.84 3.34
C ILE A 191 -2.16 -1.16 4.06
N ASP A 192 -1.04 -0.72 3.50
CA ASP A 192 0.28 -0.96 4.07
C ASP A 192 0.62 -0.01 5.22
N GLU A 193 -0.08 1.11 5.34
CA GLU A 193 0.09 2.13 6.39
C GLU A 193 -0.86 1.92 7.57
N LEU A 194 -1.90 1.06 7.43
CA LEU A 194 -2.90 0.88 8.48
C LEU A 194 -2.33 0.52 9.86
N PRO A 195 -1.25 -0.26 10.01
CA PRO A 195 -0.64 -0.48 11.32
C PRO A 195 -0.16 0.82 11.99
N VAL A 196 0.61 1.66 11.30
CA VAL A 196 1.10 2.91 11.88
C VAL A 196 -0.02 3.95 12.02
N ILE A 197 -1.05 3.91 11.18
CA ILE A 197 -2.26 4.72 11.32
C ILE A 197 -3.06 4.29 12.56
N ALA A 198 -3.09 3.00 12.88
CA ALA A 198 -3.71 2.52 14.12
C ALA A 198 -3.03 3.13 15.36
N LEU A 199 -1.70 3.24 15.35
CA LEU A 199 -0.97 3.97 16.38
C LEU A 199 -1.39 5.46 16.41
N LEU A 200 -1.45 6.14 15.25
CA LEU A 200 -1.91 7.53 15.19
C LEU A 200 -3.33 7.68 15.79
N CYS A 201 -4.23 6.74 15.52
CA CYS A 201 -5.59 6.73 16.02
C CYS A 201 -5.67 6.63 17.56
N THR A 202 -4.65 6.08 18.23
CA THR A 202 -4.62 6.08 19.72
C THR A 202 -4.50 7.48 20.30
N GLN A 203 -4.03 8.45 19.53
CA GLN A 203 -3.85 9.86 19.91
C GLN A 203 -5.06 10.73 19.51
N ALA A 204 -6.12 10.14 18.97
CA ALA A 204 -7.33 10.87 18.60
C ALA A 204 -8.22 11.21 19.81
N SER A 205 -9.10 12.21 19.65
CA SER A 205 -10.02 12.66 20.71
C SER A 205 -11.13 11.65 21.06
N ASN A 206 -11.45 10.75 20.13
CA ASN A 206 -12.48 9.72 20.29
C ASN A 206 -12.05 8.43 19.55
N SER A 207 -12.85 7.37 19.70
CA SER A 207 -12.55 6.08 19.07
C SER A 207 -12.54 6.15 17.55
N CYS A 208 -11.50 5.63 16.96
CA CYS A 208 -11.38 5.42 15.52
C CYS A 208 -11.80 4.00 15.14
N ILE A 209 -12.21 3.81 13.89
CA ILE A 209 -12.59 2.50 13.37
C ILE A 209 -11.87 2.28 12.03
N ILE A 210 -11.23 1.13 11.90
CA ILE A 210 -10.73 0.59 10.62
C ILE A 210 -11.58 -0.63 10.29
N LYS A 211 -12.15 -0.70 9.09
CA LYS A 211 -12.92 -1.84 8.62
C LYS A 211 -12.73 -2.06 7.11
N ASP A 212 -13.26 -3.13 6.56
CA ASP A 212 -13.06 -3.55 5.16
C ASP A 212 -11.58 -3.87 4.86
N ALA A 213 -10.77 -4.24 5.87
CA ALA A 213 -9.32 -4.44 5.79
C ALA A 213 -8.91 -5.91 5.98
N GLU A 214 -9.73 -6.87 5.57
CA GLU A 214 -9.45 -8.31 5.71
C GLU A 214 -8.12 -8.73 5.07
N GLU A 215 -7.67 -8.04 4.03
CA GLU A 215 -6.40 -8.28 3.36
C GLU A 215 -5.20 -8.20 4.32
N LEU A 216 -5.30 -7.46 5.42
CA LEU A 216 -4.26 -7.39 6.46
C LEU A 216 -3.96 -8.75 7.12
N LYS A 217 -4.91 -9.69 7.10
CA LYS A 217 -4.74 -11.03 7.71
C LYS A 217 -3.79 -11.93 6.92
N VAL A 218 -3.57 -11.65 5.65
CA VAL A 218 -2.78 -12.48 4.73
C VAL A 218 -1.48 -11.81 4.29
N LYS A 219 -1.03 -10.80 5.03
CA LYS A 219 0.28 -10.16 4.83
C LYS A 219 1.38 -11.00 5.49
N GLU A 220 2.55 -10.42 5.79
CA GLU A 220 3.69 -11.09 6.43
C GLU A 220 3.30 -11.70 7.79
N THR A 221 2.39 -11.02 8.49
CA THR A 221 1.68 -11.52 9.68
C THR A 221 0.18 -11.28 9.50
N ASN A 222 -0.65 -11.80 10.39
CA ASN A 222 -2.01 -11.25 10.54
C ASN A 222 -1.90 -9.87 11.19
N ARG A 223 -1.76 -8.82 10.37
CA ARG A 223 -1.50 -7.45 10.83
C ARG A 223 -2.63 -6.87 11.67
N ILE A 224 -3.86 -7.37 11.59
CA ILE A 224 -4.96 -6.95 12.48
C ILE A 224 -4.62 -7.37 13.90
N ASP A 225 -4.43 -8.65 14.13
CA ASP A 225 -4.19 -9.19 15.47
C ASP A 225 -2.81 -8.73 16.00
N THR A 226 -1.76 -8.82 15.18
CA THR A 226 -0.41 -8.42 15.62
C THR A 226 -0.33 -6.93 15.98
N THR A 227 -1.01 -6.04 15.24
CA THR A 227 -1.07 -4.61 15.58
C THR A 227 -1.75 -4.42 16.92
N ALA A 228 -2.91 -5.05 17.14
CA ALA A 228 -3.65 -4.93 18.40
C ALA A 228 -2.84 -5.49 19.57
N ASP A 229 -2.29 -6.71 19.44
CA ASP A 229 -1.55 -7.38 20.50
C ASP A 229 -0.33 -6.56 20.94
N MET A 230 0.48 -6.10 19.97
CA MET A 230 1.71 -5.39 20.29
C MET A 230 1.45 -3.99 20.87
N LEU A 231 0.47 -3.26 20.35
CA LEU A 231 0.12 -1.95 20.91
C LEU A 231 -0.56 -2.10 22.28
N ASN A 232 -1.40 -3.11 22.49
CA ASN A 232 -2.01 -3.38 23.81
C ASN A 232 -0.96 -3.74 24.87
N LEU A 233 0.11 -4.47 24.51
CA LEU A 233 1.23 -4.72 25.42
C LEU A 233 1.91 -3.42 25.87
N LEU A 234 1.95 -2.40 25.02
CA LEU A 234 2.49 -1.07 25.35
C LEU A 234 1.51 -0.18 26.14
N GLY A 235 0.30 -0.68 26.44
CA GLY A 235 -0.71 0.01 27.22
C GLY A 235 -1.77 0.76 26.42
N PHE A 236 -1.75 0.68 25.10
CA PHE A 236 -2.80 1.20 24.24
C PHE A 236 -4.06 0.31 24.34
N ASN A 237 -5.17 0.75 23.75
CA ASN A 237 -6.47 0.06 23.82
C ASN A 237 -7.05 -0.16 22.41
N LEU A 238 -6.72 -1.29 21.82
CA LEU A 238 -7.19 -1.72 20.50
C LEU A 238 -7.97 -3.02 20.60
N GLN A 239 -9.07 -3.09 19.86
CA GLN A 239 -9.90 -4.29 19.75
C GLN A 239 -9.89 -4.78 18.30
N PRO A 240 -9.32 -5.97 18.01
CA PRO A 240 -9.41 -6.55 16.68
C PRO A 240 -10.86 -6.92 16.37
N THR A 241 -11.26 -6.72 15.11
CA THR A 241 -12.55 -7.15 14.57
C THR A 241 -12.32 -8.18 13.44
N HIS A 242 -13.40 -8.67 12.88
CA HIS A 242 -13.31 -9.60 11.76
C HIS A 242 -12.54 -9.02 10.57
N ASP A 243 -12.65 -7.73 10.30
CA ASP A 243 -12.17 -7.04 9.12
C ASP A 243 -11.35 -5.77 9.42
N GLY A 244 -10.91 -5.58 10.67
CA GLY A 244 -10.18 -4.38 11.05
C GLY A 244 -9.96 -4.20 12.55
N LEU A 245 -10.06 -2.94 13.02
CA LEU A 245 -9.73 -2.55 14.39
C LEU A 245 -10.70 -1.48 14.90
N ILE A 246 -11.07 -1.57 16.18
CA ILE A 246 -11.61 -0.46 16.95
C ILE A 246 -10.49 0.04 17.85
N ILE A 247 -10.17 1.33 17.75
CA ILE A 247 -9.02 1.93 18.43
C ILE A 247 -9.54 3.03 19.36
N HIS A 248 -9.30 2.89 20.66
CA HIS A 248 -9.70 3.87 21.65
C HIS A 248 -8.55 4.82 21.99
N PRO A 249 -8.82 6.10 22.31
CA PRO A 249 -7.82 7.02 22.83
C PRO A 249 -7.10 6.39 24.01
N SER A 250 -5.77 6.41 23.99
CA SER A 250 -4.97 5.73 25.01
C SER A 250 -3.53 6.21 24.98
N GLU A 251 -2.83 6.02 26.11
CA GLU A 251 -1.47 6.47 26.32
C GLU A 251 -0.51 5.30 26.44
N PHE A 252 0.75 5.53 26.11
CA PHE A 252 1.84 4.60 26.38
C PHE A 252 2.01 4.40 27.90
N ARG A 253 1.95 3.16 28.39
CA ARG A 253 1.95 2.86 29.84
C ARG A 253 2.83 1.70 30.25
N SER A 254 3.54 1.07 29.37
CA SER A 254 4.25 -0.16 29.67
C SER A 254 5.59 -0.25 28.95
N ASN A 255 6.62 -0.67 29.69
CA ASN A 255 7.96 -0.97 29.17
C ASN A 255 8.05 -2.46 28.79
N ALA A 256 6.99 -3.04 28.25
CA ALA A 256 6.99 -4.43 27.81
C ALA A 256 7.94 -4.66 26.64
N THR A 257 8.53 -5.84 26.59
CA THR A 257 9.24 -6.27 25.39
C THR A 257 8.22 -6.68 24.34
N VAL A 258 8.32 -6.09 23.17
CA VAL A 258 7.44 -6.36 22.02
C VAL A 258 8.24 -7.00 20.89
N ASP A 259 7.57 -7.84 20.08
CA ASP A 259 8.16 -8.56 18.96
C ASP A 259 7.43 -8.21 17.66
N SER A 260 8.17 -7.81 16.65
CA SER A 260 7.61 -7.51 15.32
C SER A 260 7.11 -8.76 14.58
N GLN A 261 7.38 -9.95 15.08
CA GLN A 261 7.10 -11.23 14.42
C GLN A 261 7.65 -11.29 12.99
N THR A 262 8.83 -10.72 12.77
CA THR A 262 9.49 -10.57 11.46
C THR A 262 8.75 -9.68 10.44
N ASP A 263 7.67 -9.01 10.83
CA ASP A 263 6.98 -8.02 10.00
C ASP A 263 7.62 -6.63 10.19
N HIS A 264 8.24 -6.14 9.11
CA HIS A 264 8.95 -4.86 9.14
C HIS A 264 8.02 -3.66 9.42
N ARG A 265 6.74 -3.72 9.04
CA ARG A 265 5.77 -2.63 9.29
C ARG A 265 5.35 -2.60 10.74
N ILE A 266 5.20 -3.75 11.36
CA ILE A 266 4.98 -3.84 12.80
C ILE A 266 6.21 -3.32 13.55
N GLY A 267 7.42 -3.75 13.14
CA GLY A 267 8.67 -3.27 13.76
C GLY A 267 8.82 -1.74 13.69
N MET A 268 8.55 -1.13 12.52
CA MET A 268 8.64 0.32 12.35
C MET A 268 7.53 1.06 13.12
N MET A 269 6.29 0.52 13.17
CA MET A 269 5.21 1.05 14.01
C MET A 269 5.62 1.08 15.49
N LEU A 270 6.20 0.01 16.00
CA LEU A 270 6.67 -0.09 17.38
C LEU A 270 7.80 0.90 17.67
N ALA A 271 8.72 1.10 16.71
CA ALA A 271 9.75 2.14 16.84
C ALA A 271 9.13 3.55 16.93
N VAL A 272 8.07 3.84 16.16
CA VAL A 272 7.35 5.12 16.28
C VAL A 272 6.59 5.20 17.60
N ALA A 273 5.98 4.09 18.07
CA ALA A 273 5.29 4.07 19.36
C ALA A 273 6.23 4.41 20.55
N SER A 274 7.51 4.04 20.46
CA SER A 274 8.48 4.34 21.52
C SER A 274 8.72 5.85 21.73
N LEU A 275 8.40 6.69 20.74
CA LEU A 275 8.46 8.16 20.88
C LEU A 275 7.43 8.72 21.86
N LEU A 276 6.40 7.94 22.21
CA LEU A 276 5.39 8.29 23.21
C LEU A 276 5.80 7.84 24.63
N SER A 277 6.92 7.15 24.79
CA SER A 277 7.48 6.81 26.09
C SER A 277 7.97 8.06 26.80
N SER A 278 7.76 8.14 28.10
CA SER A 278 8.24 9.23 28.96
C SER A 278 9.65 9.00 29.50
N GLU A 279 10.30 7.90 29.13
CA GLU A 279 11.65 7.52 29.57
C GLU A 279 12.68 7.59 28.43
#